data_298e6d35ade9eafa5701a1f8575765b4
#
_entry.id   298e6d35ade9eafa5701a1f8575765b4
#
_cell.length_a   1.000
_cell.length_b   1.000
_cell.length_c   1.000
_cell.angle_alpha   90.00
_cell.angle_beta   90.00
_cell.angle_gamma   90.00
#
_symmetry.space_group_name_H-M   'P 1'
#
loop_
_entity.id
_entity.type
_entity.pdbx_description
1 polymer ?
#
loop_
_entity_poly.entity_id
_entity_poly.type
_entity_poly.pdbx_seq_one_letter_code
_entity_poly.pdbx_strand_id
1 'polypeptide(L)'
;NLVCKRIIKNLITNAIRYADNYIEVSINQEGVFMIKNSTQSLDEMDINLLFSKFYTADKSRTKGGSGLGLYIVKELLKKINGKIENVCYKENILLIEIRFSMYSNS
;
A
#
# COMPACT_ATOMS: atom_id res chain seq x y z
N ASN A 1 -8.10 16.08 4.62
CA ASN A 1 -7.56 15.42 5.80
C ASN A 1 -6.10 15.08 5.56
N LEU A 2 -5.22 15.58 6.42
CA LEU A 2 -3.79 15.38 6.25
C LEU A 2 -3.38 13.92 6.40
N VAL A 3 -4.06 13.17 7.24
CA VAL A 3 -3.73 11.76 7.44
C VAL A 3 -4.03 10.98 6.17
N CYS A 4 -5.19 11.23 5.57
CA CYS A 4 -5.54 10.54 4.32
C CYS A 4 -4.55 10.88 3.20
N LYS A 5 -4.14 12.14 3.10
CA LYS A 5 -3.15 12.53 2.09
C LYS A 5 -1.84 11.80 2.29
N ARG A 6 -1.42 11.65 3.53
CA ARG A 6 -0.18 10.97 3.84
C ARG A 6 -0.23 9.49 3.48
N ILE A 7 -1.36 8.86 3.78
CA ILE A 7 -1.57 7.46 3.43
C ILE A 7 -1.46 7.29 1.92
N ILE A 8 -2.17 8.12 1.17
CA ILE A 8 -2.18 8.01 -0.28
C ILE A 8 -0.78 8.27 -0.84
N LYS A 9 -0.11 9.31 -0.33
CA LYS A 9 1.23 9.62 -0.78
C LYS A 9 2.19 8.46 -0.55
N ASN A 10 2.12 7.82 0.61
CA ASN A 10 2.99 6.71 0.90
C ASN A 10 2.71 5.51 0.01
N LEU A 11 1.44 5.25 -0.28
CA LEU A 11 1.09 4.15 -1.17
C LEU A 11 1.59 4.41 -2.59
N ILE A 12 1.40 5.63 -3.07
CA ILE A 12 1.84 5.98 -4.43
C ILE A 12 3.35 5.96 -4.53
N THR A 13 4.04 6.53 -3.55
CA THR A 13 5.50 6.52 -3.53
C THR A 13 6.04 5.09 -3.54
N ASN A 14 5.41 4.22 -2.76
CA ASN A 14 5.81 2.83 -2.72
C ASN A 14 5.60 2.18 -4.09
N ALA A 15 4.46 2.43 -4.72
CA ALA A 15 4.18 1.86 -6.02
C ALA A 15 5.19 2.33 -7.07
N ILE A 16 5.51 3.62 -7.06
CA ILE A 16 6.49 4.18 -8.00
C ILE A 16 7.86 3.53 -7.80
N ARG A 17 8.25 3.35 -6.55
CA ARG A 17 9.55 2.77 -6.24
C ARG A 17 9.70 1.34 -6.78
N TYR A 18 8.64 0.56 -6.70
CA TYR A 18 8.75 -0.86 -6.98
C TYR A 18 8.08 -1.31 -8.27
N ALA A 19 7.32 -0.45 -8.93
CA ALA A 19 6.66 -0.85 -10.16
C ALA A 19 7.67 -1.07 -11.27
N ASP A 20 7.43 -2.11 -12.05
CA ASP A 20 8.25 -2.36 -13.23
C ASP A 20 7.79 -1.47 -14.38
N ASN A 21 6.51 -1.49 -14.73
CA ASN A 21 6.04 -0.72 -15.87
C ASN A 21 4.54 -0.39 -15.81
N TYR A 22 3.90 -0.58 -14.66
CA TYR A 22 2.45 -0.41 -14.60
C TYR A 22 2.03 0.03 -13.21
N ILE A 23 1.22 1.08 -13.14
CA ILE A 23 0.58 1.54 -11.92
C ILE A 23 -0.83 1.96 -12.27
N GLU A 24 -1.79 1.51 -11.48
CA GLU A 24 -3.18 1.91 -11.61
C GLU A 24 -3.72 2.31 -10.24
N VAL A 25 -4.46 3.42 -10.19
CA VAL A 25 -5.01 3.94 -8.94
C VAL A 25 -6.48 4.24 -9.15
N SER A 26 -7.31 3.88 -8.20
CA SER A 26 -8.72 4.23 -8.26
C SER A 26 -9.29 4.36 -6.85
N ILE A 27 -10.45 5.02 -6.76
CA ILE A 27 -11.18 5.10 -5.51
C ILE A 27 -12.65 4.95 -5.88
N ASN A 28 -13.39 4.18 -5.08
CA ASN A 28 -14.79 3.98 -5.38
C ASN A 28 -15.67 4.81 -4.46
N GLN A 29 -16.97 4.75 -4.67
CA GLN A 29 -17.93 5.56 -3.92
C GLN A 29 -18.03 5.15 -2.46
N GLU A 30 -17.54 3.97 -2.14
CA GLU A 30 -17.62 3.46 -0.78
C GLU A 30 -16.39 3.82 0.05
N GLY A 31 -15.48 4.59 -0.54
CA GLY A 31 -14.30 5.00 0.19
C GLY A 31 -13.16 3.99 0.17
N VAL A 32 -13.19 3.05 -0.76
CA VAL A 32 -12.08 2.11 -0.91
C VAL A 32 -11.12 2.64 -1.97
N PHE A 33 -9.88 2.85 -1.54
CA PHE A 33 -8.81 3.29 -2.42
C PHE A 33 -8.03 2.05 -2.85
N MET A 34 -7.84 1.90 -4.16
CA MET A 34 -7.15 0.75 -4.71
C MET A 34 -5.92 1.22 -5.46
N ILE A 35 -4.80 0.55 -5.25
CA ILE A 35 -3.60 0.79 -6.03
C ILE A 35 -3.02 -0.54 -6.47
N LYS A 36 -2.67 -0.62 -7.74
CA LYS A 36 -2.01 -1.78 -8.33
C LYS A 36 -0.70 -1.37 -8.93
N ASN A 37 0.29 -2.22 -8.85
CA ASN A 37 1.51 -1.99 -9.61
C ASN A 37 2.13 -3.32 -10.00
N SER A 38 2.81 -3.32 -11.14
CA SER A 38 3.55 -4.48 -11.55
C SER A 38 4.84 -4.57 -10.75
N THR A 39 5.22 -5.78 -10.38
CA THR A 39 6.52 -6.00 -9.75
C THR A 39 6.83 -7.48 -9.83
N GLN A 40 8.09 -7.81 -10.08
CA GLN A 40 8.50 -9.20 -10.16
C GLN A 40 9.28 -9.65 -8.93
N SER A 41 9.43 -8.78 -7.95
CA SER A 41 10.30 -9.07 -6.82
C SER A 41 9.60 -9.65 -5.61
N LEU A 42 8.28 -9.83 -5.66
CA LEU A 42 7.54 -10.40 -4.55
C LEU A 42 7.28 -11.89 -4.76
N ASP A 43 7.10 -12.61 -3.68
CA ASP A 43 6.53 -13.94 -3.73
C ASP A 43 5.39 -13.99 -2.72
N GLU A 44 4.75 -15.15 -2.61
CA GLU A 44 3.56 -15.25 -1.77
C GLU A 44 3.82 -15.00 -0.29
N MET A 45 5.01 -15.31 0.16
CA MET A 45 5.33 -15.09 1.57
C MET A 45 5.47 -13.62 1.90
N ASP A 46 5.87 -12.83 0.91
CA ASP A 46 6.09 -11.40 1.13
C ASP A 46 4.81 -10.66 1.45
N ILE A 47 3.65 -11.16 0.98
CA ILE A 47 2.40 -10.46 1.19
C ILE A 47 2.09 -10.27 2.66
N ASN A 48 2.35 -11.28 3.47
CA ASN A 48 2.06 -11.21 4.90
C ASN A 48 2.99 -10.26 5.63
N LEU A 49 4.10 -9.89 5.02
CA LEU A 49 5.11 -9.06 5.67
C LEU A 49 5.15 -7.64 5.14
N LEU A 50 4.36 -7.33 4.10
CA LEU A 50 4.48 -6.04 3.42
C LEU A 50 4.31 -4.85 4.33
N PHE A 51 3.45 -4.95 5.33
CA PHE A 51 3.17 -3.84 6.23
C PHE A 51 3.96 -3.92 7.52
N SER A 52 4.90 -4.85 7.60
CA SER A 52 5.75 -4.99 8.78
C SER A 52 6.82 -3.92 8.79
N LYS A 53 7.19 -3.50 10.00
CA LYS A 53 8.20 -2.46 10.17
C LYS A 53 9.54 -2.95 9.63
N PHE A 54 10.18 -2.11 8.83
CA PHE A 54 11.49 -2.36 8.24
C PHE A 54 11.53 -3.48 7.22
N TYR A 55 10.38 -4.05 6.85
CA TYR A 55 10.37 -5.06 5.82
C TYR A 55 10.50 -4.43 4.43
N THR A 56 11.31 -5.03 3.58
CA THR A 56 11.37 -4.66 2.17
C THR A 56 11.59 -5.92 1.35
N ALA A 57 10.90 -6.01 0.22
CA ALA A 57 11.08 -7.12 -0.70
C ALA A 57 12.38 -6.98 -1.50
N ASP A 58 12.93 -5.78 -1.59
CA ASP A 58 14.18 -5.55 -2.29
C ASP A 58 15.34 -5.80 -1.34
N LYS A 59 15.80 -7.04 -1.31
CA LYS A 59 16.83 -7.45 -0.37
C LYS A 59 18.17 -6.76 -0.60
N SER A 60 18.39 -6.30 -1.81
CA SER A 60 19.64 -5.60 -2.12
C SER A 60 19.58 -4.12 -1.81
N ARG A 61 18.40 -3.61 -1.57
CA ARG A 61 18.17 -2.20 -1.29
C ARG A 61 18.58 -1.28 -2.44
N THR A 62 18.63 -1.83 -3.64
CA THR A 62 19.02 -1.02 -4.78
C THR A 62 17.99 0.04 -5.13
N LYS A 63 16.73 -0.20 -4.78
CA LYS A 63 15.67 0.77 -5.07
C LYS A 63 15.45 1.75 -3.93
N GLY A 64 16.24 1.64 -2.89
CA GLY A 64 16.12 2.52 -1.74
C GLY A 64 14.96 2.13 -0.85
N GLY A 65 14.55 3.06 0.00
CA GLY A 65 13.45 2.78 0.90
C GLY A 65 13.93 2.24 2.23
N SER A 66 13.19 2.56 3.26
CA SER A 66 13.55 2.19 4.62
C SER A 66 12.76 1.01 5.15
N GLY A 67 11.78 0.54 4.39
CA GLY A 67 10.88 -0.48 4.88
C GLY A 67 9.82 0.08 5.82
N LEU A 68 9.65 1.40 5.82
CA LEU A 68 8.70 2.03 6.73
C LEU A 68 7.43 2.54 6.04
N GLY A 69 7.46 2.72 4.71
CA GLY A 69 6.34 3.35 4.02
C GLY A 69 5.01 2.67 4.25
N LEU A 70 4.94 1.37 4.03
CA LEU A 70 3.68 0.65 4.23
C LEU A 70 3.37 0.44 5.70
N TYR A 71 4.39 0.30 6.54
CA TYR A 71 4.16 0.26 7.98
C TYR A 71 3.48 1.54 8.44
N ILE A 72 3.94 2.69 7.96
CA ILE A 72 3.33 3.96 8.31
C ILE A 72 1.88 4.01 7.84
N VAL A 73 1.59 3.51 6.64
CA VAL A 73 0.22 3.44 6.16
C VAL A 73 -0.65 2.68 7.15
N LYS A 74 -0.18 1.53 7.61
CA LYS A 74 -0.95 0.74 8.57
C LYS A 74 -1.21 1.52 9.85
N GLU A 75 -0.20 2.20 10.37
CA GLU A 75 -0.35 2.94 11.61
C GLU A 75 -1.27 4.15 11.45
N LEU A 76 -1.17 4.83 10.31
CA LEU A 76 -2.06 5.98 10.06
C LEU A 76 -3.51 5.54 9.88
N LEU A 77 -3.74 4.39 9.25
CA LEU A 77 -5.11 3.88 9.12
C LEU A 77 -5.73 3.61 10.49
N LYS A 78 -4.94 3.11 11.44
CA LYS A 78 -5.46 2.90 12.79
C LYS A 78 -5.95 4.20 13.41
N LYS A 79 -5.26 5.30 13.13
CA LYS A 79 -5.64 6.58 13.72
C LYS A 79 -6.98 7.10 13.21
N ILE A 80 -7.39 6.68 12.04
CA ILE A 80 -8.64 7.16 11.46
C ILE A 80 -9.69 6.06 11.37
N ASN A 81 -9.44 4.94 12.04
CA ASN A 81 -10.35 3.78 12.02
C ASN A 81 -10.55 3.22 10.62
N GLY A 82 -9.57 3.40 9.77
CA GLY A 82 -9.57 2.75 8.47
C GLY A 82 -9.01 1.35 8.58
N LYS A 83 -8.98 0.66 7.46
CA LYS A 83 -8.43 -0.69 7.46
C LYS A 83 -7.89 -1.07 6.10
N ILE A 84 -7.04 -2.09 6.11
CA ILE A 84 -6.54 -2.68 4.88
C ILE A 84 -7.58 -3.72 4.47
N GLU A 85 -8.24 -3.49 3.33
CA GLU A 85 -9.31 -4.37 2.86
C GLU A 85 -8.78 -5.61 2.19
N ASN A 86 -7.72 -5.45 1.40
CA ASN A 86 -7.24 -6.56 0.61
C ASN A 86 -5.81 -6.31 0.17
N VAL A 87 -5.00 -7.34 0.21
CA VAL A 87 -3.66 -7.32 -0.36
C VAL A 87 -3.51 -8.62 -1.13
N CYS A 88 -3.14 -8.51 -2.40
CA CYS A 88 -3.09 -9.68 -3.25
C CYS A 88 -1.94 -9.51 -4.25
N TYR A 89 -1.26 -10.59 -4.54
CA TYR A 89 -0.20 -10.57 -5.53
C TYR A 89 -0.45 -11.73 -6.49
N LYS A 90 -0.65 -11.40 -7.75
CA LYS A 90 -0.98 -12.42 -8.74
C LYS A 90 -0.50 -11.95 -10.10
N GLU A 91 0.14 -12.84 -10.83
CA GLU A 91 0.61 -12.54 -12.19
C GLU A 91 1.48 -11.29 -12.24
N ASN A 92 2.35 -11.17 -11.25
CA ASN A 92 3.30 -10.06 -11.13
C ASN A 92 2.62 -8.70 -10.92
N ILE A 93 1.39 -8.69 -10.42
CA ILE A 93 0.67 -7.47 -10.08
C ILE A 93 0.36 -7.50 -8.58
N LEU A 94 0.82 -6.47 -7.88
CA LEU A 94 0.48 -6.29 -6.48
C LEU A 94 -0.73 -5.36 -6.40
N LEU A 95 -1.76 -5.81 -5.69
CA LEU A 95 -2.97 -5.04 -5.45
C LEU A 95 -3.07 -4.74 -3.97
N ILE A 96 -3.29 -3.49 -3.63
CA ILE A 96 -3.57 -3.08 -2.25
C ILE A 96 -4.85 -2.26 -2.26
N GLU A 97 -5.81 -2.66 -1.43
CA GLU A 97 -7.05 -1.93 -1.25
C GLU A 97 -7.17 -1.53 0.21
N ILE A 98 -7.45 -0.27 0.45
CA ILE A 98 -7.66 0.21 1.80
C ILE A 98 -8.99 0.94 1.87
N ARG A 99 -9.61 0.91 3.04
CA ARG A 99 -10.84 1.64 3.29
C ARG A 99 -10.55 2.72 4.32
N PHE A 100 -10.83 3.97 3.93
CA PHE A 100 -10.79 5.05 4.90
C PHE A 100 -12.03 4.96 5.78
N SER A 101 -11.98 5.60 6.96
CA SER A 101 -13.12 5.59 7.84
C SER A 101 -14.34 6.21 7.15
N MET A 102 -15.47 5.51 7.27
CA MET A 102 -16.67 5.96 6.58
C MET A 102 -17.71 6.52 7.52
N TYR A 103 -17.31 6.95 8.69
CA TYR A 103 -18.28 7.48 9.52
C TYR A 103 -18.70 8.75 8.98
N SER A 104 -19.39 8.93 8.56
CA SER A 104 -19.75 10.10 8.02
C SER A 104 -21.05 10.65 8.46
N ASN A 105 -20.65 9.88 8.80
CA ASN A 105 -21.25 10.20 9.07
C ASN A 105 -21.61 10.69 9.36
N SER A 106 -21.47 10.58 9.41
CA SER A 106 -21.71 10.83 9.76
C SER A 106 -22.17 11.21 9.80
#